data_b168087e3fd4591292de97113232c744
#
_entry.id   b168087e3fd4591292de97113232c744
#
_cell.length_a   1.000
_cell.length_b   1.000
_cell.length_c   1.000
_cell.angle_alpha   90.00
_cell.angle_beta   90.00
_cell.angle_gamma   90.00
#
_symmetry.space_group_name_H-M   'P 1'
#
loop_
_entity.id
_entity.type
_entity.pdbx_description
1 polymer ?
#
loop_
_entity_poly.entity_id
_entity_poly.type
_entity_poly.pdbx_seq_one_letter_code
_entity_poly.pdbx_strand_id
1 'polypeptide(L)'
;SGVGVSGTLGLIYRPIQALRIGASLQTPTIMTLSVQTEGDMYSTISGQKYDVLTPESGIMTTNMVSPLRTSVSVAGQLRSIGLLAVQYDYAHSAEMEDVHTLRVGAEAQVTRGLFLNAGYVYESSFIKENPIWMLGYNEVRTDMDYRYTQSTQYASVGLGYRSDRVVAQVAYQYRWQTLHQYASEMQLLPIDVHAQTHRIVATLAWRF
;
A
#
# COMPACT_ATOMS: atom_id res chain seq x y z
N SER A 1 16.82 11.71 -7.43
CA SER A 1 15.90 11.99 -8.54
C SER A 1 15.66 10.71 -9.36
N GLY A 2 14.51 10.60 -10.01
CA GLY A 2 14.21 9.43 -10.85
C GLY A 2 13.10 9.72 -11.85
N VAL A 3 13.07 8.94 -12.92
CA VAL A 3 12.01 8.95 -13.94
C VAL A 3 11.50 7.55 -14.13
N GLY A 4 10.19 7.38 -14.24
CA GLY A 4 9.56 6.09 -14.47
C GLY A 4 8.46 6.17 -15.52
N VAL A 5 8.29 5.11 -16.30
CA VAL A 5 7.26 4.98 -17.33
C VAL A 5 6.43 3.73 -17.09
N SER A 6 5.11 3.85 -17.17
CA SER A 6 4.16 2.74 -17.11
C SER A 6 2.97 2.98 -18.03
N GLY A 7 2.26 1.91 -18.39
CA GLY A 7 1.04 1.96 -19.16
C GLY A 7 -0.11 1.33 -18.38
N THR A 8 -1.33 1.87 -18.53
CA THR A 8 -2.53 1.30 -17.92
C THR A 8 -3.62 1.15 -18.98
N LEU A 9 -4.23 -0.02 -19.02
CA LEU A 9 -5.39 -0.31 -19.85
C LEU A 9 -6.56 -0.71 -18.95
N GLY A 10 -7.75 -0.15 -19.21
CA GLY A 10 -8.95 -0.46 -18.43
C GLY A 10 -10.18 -0.61 -19.31
N LEU A 11 -11.07 -1.52 -18.91
CA LEU A 11 -12.35 -1.78 -19.55
C LEU A 11 -13.47 -1.78 -18.50
N ILE A 12 -14.59 -1.13 -18.83
CA ILE A 12 -15.81 -1.21 -18.04
C ILE A 12 -16.95 -1.68 -18.95
N TYR A 13 -17.58 -2.78 -18.57
CA TYR A 13 -18.73 -3.35 -19.26
C TYR A 13 -19.99 -3.23 -18.40
N ARG A 14 -21.09 -2.80 -19.00
CA ARG A 14 -22.40 -2.64 -18.34
C ARG A 14 -23.43 -3.50 -19.04
N PRO A 15 -23.59 -4.77 -18.65
CA PRO A 15 -24.57 -5.66 -19.25
C PRO A 15 -26.01 -5.20 -19.00
N ILE A 16 -26.28 -4.60 -17.85
CA ILE A 16 -27.54 -3.96 -17.47
C ILE A 16 -27.27 -2.66 -16.68
N GLN A 17 -28.25 -1.80 -16.55
CA GLN A 17 -28.07 -0.52 -15.82
C GLN A 17 -27.62 -0.68 -14.37
N ALA A 18 -28.04 -1.78 -13.72
CA ALA A 18 -27.73 -2.08 -12.33
C ALA A 18 -26.39 -2.78 -12.10
N LEU A 19 -25.73 -3.30 -13.15
CA LEU A 19 -24.49 -4.08 -13.01
C LEU A 19 -23.35 -3.48 -13.83
N ARG A 20 -22.19 -3.36 -13.22
CA ARG A 20 -20.95 -2.94 -13.84
C ARG A 20 -19.86 -3.96 -13.55
N ILE A 21 -19.13 -4.32 -14.58
CA ILE A 21 -17.97 -5.21 -14.49
C ILE A 21 -16.78 -4.42 -15.02
N GLY A 22 -15.72 -4.36 -14.25
CA GLY A 22 -14.49 -3.67 -14.62
C GLY A 22 -13.30 -4.60 -14.63
N ALA A 23 -12.38 -4.38 -15.54
CA ALA A 23 -11.08 -5.01 -15.56
C ALA A 23 -10.02 -3.96 -15.91
N SER A 24 -8.85 -4.05 -15.28
CA SER A 24 -7.72 -3.21 -15.62
C SER A 24 -6.40 -3.97 -15.53
N LEU A 25 -5.45 -3.54 -16.34
CA LEU A 25 -4.09 -4.04 -16.38
C LEU A 25 -3.14 -2.85 -16.37
N GLN A 26 -2.21 -2.84 -15.42
CA GLN A 26 -1.14 -1.84 -15.33
C GLN A 26 0.20 -2.55 -15.52
N THR A 27 0.97 -2.10 -16.52
CA THR A 27 2.32 -2.63 -16.75
C THR A 27 3.26 -2.26 -15.60
N PRO A 28 4.33 -3.02 -15.39
CA PRO A 28 5.41 -2.61 -14.50
C PRO A 28 5.91 -1.21 -14.84
N THR A 29 6.21 -0.42 -13.82
CA THR A 29 6.90 0.87 -13.99
C THR A 29 8.39 0.61 -13.88
N ILE A 30 9.12 0.88 -14.93
CA ILE A 30 10.58 0.83 -14.91
C ILE A 30 11.05 2.21 -14.45
N MET A 31 11.75 2.26 -13.32
CA MET A 31 12.26 3.50 -12.71
C MET A 31 13.77 3.40 -12.58
N THR A 32 14.45 4.47 -12.98
CA THR A 32 15.87 4.66 -12.70
C THR A 32 15.98 5.70 -11.59
N LEU A 33 16.55 5.33 -10.47
CA LEU A 33 16.72 6.17 -9.28
C LEU A 33 18.20 6.49 -9.11
N SER A 34 18.52 7.76 -8.96
CA SER A 34 19.85 8.22 -8.55
C SER A 34 19.76 8.69 -7.09
N VAL A 35 20.43 7.97 -6.22
CA VAL A 35 20.54 8.25 -4.79
C VAL A 35 21.93 8.81 -4.52
N GLN A 36 21.98 10.00 -3.95
CA GLN A 36 23.22 10.59 -3.47
C GLN A 36 23.28 10.40 -1.96
N THR A 37 24.33 9.78 -1.49
CA THR A 37 24.58 9.57 -0.07
C THR A 37 25.71 10.48 0.36
N GLU A 38 25.47 11.35 1.34
CA GLU A 38 26.47 12.17 2.00
C GLU A 38 26.51 11.72 3.46
N GLY A 39 27.70 11.53 3.99
CA GLY A 39 27.89 11.15 5.40
C GLY A 39 29.08 11.88 5.98
N ASP A 40 28.88 12.58 7.07
CA ASP A 40 29.96 13.19 7.87
C ASP A 40 30.22 12.30 9.08
N MET A 41 31.47 11.92 9.28
CA MET A 41 31.91 11.21 10.48
C MET A 41 32.98 11.99 11.19
N TYR A 42 32.75 12.26 12.46
CA TYR A 42 33.77 12.84 13.32
C TYR A 42 33.92 12.03 14.61
N SER A 43 35.09 11.99 15.14
CA SER A 43 35.38 11.35 16.42
C SER A 43 36.05 12.35 17.36
N THR A 44 35.71 12.29 18.64
CA THR A 44 36.36 13.13 19.69
C THR A 44 37.10 12.20 20.64
N ILE A 45 38.44 12.31 20.67
CA ILE A 45 39.29 11.53 21.55
C ILE A 45 40.07 12.54 22.44
N SER A 46 39.95 12.38 23.74
CA SER A 46 40.63 13.27 24.72
C SER A 46 40.40 14.76 24.52
N GLY A 47 39.18 15.13 24.07
CA GLY A 47 38.81 16.54 23.85
C GLY A 47 39.26 17.12 22.50
N GLN A 48 40.00 16.37 21.70
CA GLN A 48 40.35 16.77 20.34
C GLN A 48 39.37 16.14 19.32
N LYS A 49 38.88 16.99 18.42
CA LYS A 49 38.01 16.59 17.32
C LYS A 49 38.87 16.09 16.16
N TYR A 50 38.63 14.87 15.73
CA TYR A 50 39.22 14.29 14.53
C TYR A 50 38.15 14.20 13.48
N ASP A 51 38.31 14.98 12.42
CA ASP A 51 37.46 14.80 11.22
C ASP A 51 38.01 13.60 10.45
N VAL A 52 37.24 12.54 10.42
CA VAL A 52 37.51 11.45 9.49
C VAL A 52 37.09 11.97 8.14
N LEU A 53 38.03 11.99 7.17
CA LEU A 53 37.75 12.33 5.79
C LEU A 53 36.48 11.61 5.36
N THR A 54 35.46 12.38 5.03
CA THR A 54 34.21 11.87 4.52
C THR A 54 34.48 11.01 3.31
N PRO A 55 33.96 9.78 3.27
CA PRO A 55 33.97 9.04 2.04
C PRO A 55 33.30 9.92 0.98
N GLU A 56 33.89 9.94 -0.19
CA GLU A 56 33.39 10.68 -1.35
C GLU A 56 31.87 10.48 -1.46
N SER A 57 31.12 11.56 -1.65
CA SER A 57 29.69 11.48 -1.86
C SER A 57 29.42 10.50 -3.02
N GLY A 58 28.95 9.32 -2.69
CA GLY A 58 28.68 8.29 -3.68
C GLY A 58 27.34 8.58 -4.36
N ILE A 59 27.32 8.66 -5.68
CA ILE A 59 26.07 8.61 -6.44
C ILE A 59 25.85 7.14 -6.84
N MET A 60 24.82 6.54 -6.26
CA MET A 60 24.38 5.21 -6.63
C MET A 60 23.17 5.31 -7.55
N THR A 61 23.28 4.71 -8.74
CA THR A 61 22.15 4.59 -9.65
C THR A 61 21.61 3.16 -9.55
N THR A 62 20.34 3.03 -9.22
CA THR A 62 19.65 1.74 -9.16
C THR A 62 18.41 1.74 -10.04
N ASN A 63 18.12 0.62 -10.65
CA ASN A 63 16.89 0.40 -11.40
C ASN A 63 15.90 -0.34 -10.52
N MET A 64 14.70 0.19 -10.42
CA MET A 64 13.59 -0.45 -9.71
C MET A 64 12.46 -0.74 -10.71
N VAL A 65 11.84 -1.89 -10.55
CA VAL A 65 10.70 -2.30 -11.36
C VAL A 65 9.51 -2.52 -10.42
N SER A 66 8.42 -1.77 -10.65
CA SER A 66 7.20 -1.99 -9.87
C SER A 66 6.47 -3.26 -10.34
N PRO A 67 5.62 -3.86 -9.49
CA PRO A 67 4.83 -5.02 -9.88
C PRO A 67 3.90 -4.75 -11.06
N LEU A 68 3.69 -5.79 -11.90
CA LEU A 68 2.53 -5.87 -12.79
C LEU A 68 1.26 -5.92 -11.95
N ARG A 69 0.25 -5.11 -12.26
CA ARG A 69 -1.02 -5.10 -11.51
C ARG A 69 -2.20 -5.42 -12.43
N THR A 70 -3.04 -6.32 -11.98
CA THR A 70 -4.29 -6.68 -12.65
C THR A 70 -5.42 -6.53 -11.65
N SER A 71 -6.52 -5.90 -12.07
CA SER A 71 -7.71 -5.72 -11.22
C SER A 71 -8.95 -6.18 -11.95
N VAL A 72 -9.83 -6.87 -11.23
CA VAL A 72 -11.18 -7.23 -11.69
C VAL A 72 -12.18 -6.77 -10.65
N SER A 73 -13.27 -6.17 -11.08
CA SER A 73 -14.29 -5.63 -10.18
C SER A 73 -15.69 -5.86 -10.69
N VAL A 74 -16.60 -6.01 -9.75
CA VAL A 74 -18.06 -6.10 -10.01
C VAL A 74 -18.75 -5.15 -9.05
N ALA A 75 -19.67 -4.32 -9.58
CA ALA A 75 -20.49 -3.43 -8.77
C ALA A 75 -21.95 -3.56 -9.19
N GLY A 76 -22.80 -3.83 -8.21
CA GLY A 76 -24.24 -4.01 -8.38
C GLY A 76 -25.03 -2.92 -7.65
N GLN A 77 -25.98 -2.27 -8.33
CA GLN A 77 -26.92 -1.34 -7.73
C GLN A 77 -28.15 -2.10 -7.23
N LEU A 78 -28.42 -2.00 -5.94
CA LEU A 78 -29.56 -2.60 -5.26
C LEU A 78 -30.76 -1.64 -5.34
N ARG A 79 -31.38 -1.52 -6.49
CA ARG A 79 -32.47 -0.55 -6.75
C ARG A 79 -32.06 0.86 -6.31
N SER A 80 -32.97 1.59 -5.63
CA SER A 80 -32.70 2.93 -5.08
C SER A 80 -32.10 2.90 -3.66
N ILE A 81 -31.80 1.72 -3.12
CA ILE A 81 -31.44 1.54 -1.72
C ILE A 81 -29.93 1.59 -1.51
N GLY A 82 -29.14 1.13 -2.47
CA GLY A 82 -27.70 1.08 -2.27
C GLY A 82 -26.91 0.49 -3.42
N LEU A 83 -25.60 0.35 -3.15
CA LEU A 83 -24.59 -0.20 -4.05
C LEU A 83 -23.77 -1.24 -3.28
N LEU A 84 -23.45 -2.34 -3.92
CA LEU A 84 -22.45 -3.32 -3.46
C LEU A 84 -21.35 -3.42 -4.52
N ALA A 85 -20.09 -3.41 -4.08
CA ALA A 85 -18.95 -3.56 -4.96
C ALA A 85 -17.95 -4.56 -4.37
N VAL A 86 -17.38 -5.37 -5.24
CA VAL A 86 -16.28 -6.30 -4.93
C VAL A 86 -15.19 -6.09 -5.97
N GLN A 87 -13.96 -6.02 -5.51
CA GLN A 87 -12.79 -5.89 -6.36
C GLN A 87 -11.70 -6.84 -5.88
N TYR A 88 -11.07 -7.50 -6.82
CA TYR A 88 -9.89 -8.31 -6.60
C TYR A 88 -8.74 -7.73 -7.41
N ASP A 89 -7.62 -7.49 -6.72
CA ASP A 89 -6.38 -7.02 -7.34
C ASP A 89 -5.29 -8.07 -7.14
N TYR A 90 -4.52 -8.27 -8.18
CA TYR A 90 -3.36 -9.14 -8.22
C TYR A 90 -2.15 -8.32 -8.65
N ALA A 91 -1.07 -8.39 -7.89
CA ALA A 91 0.19 -7.75 -8.22
C ALA A 91 1.31 -8.80 -8.23
N HIS A 92 2.02 -8.89 -9.36
CA HIS A 92 3.11 -9.84 -9.59
C HIS A 92 4.44 -9.09 -9.72
N SER A 93 5.45 -9.57 -9.00
CA SER A 93 6.83 -9.08 -9.08
C SER A 93 7.79 -10.25 -9.12
N ALA A 94 8.84 -10.16 -9.93
CA ALA A 94 9.88 -11.19 -9.99
C ALA A 94 10.69 -11.30 -8.68
N GLU A 95 10.75 -10.23 -7.88
CA GLU A 95 11.58 -10.14 -6.67
C GLU A 95 10.81 -10.36 -5.37
N MET A 96 9.48 -10.26 -5.41
CA MET A 96 8.61 -10.32 -4.23
C MET A 96 7.58 -11.43 -4.39
N GLU A 97 6.87 -11.75 -3.30
CA GLU A 97 5.68 -12.60 -3.37
C GLU A 97 4.54 -11.88 -4.10
N ASP A 98 3.69 -12.67 -4.72
CA ASP A 98 2.49 -12.18 -5.38
C ASP A 98 1.51 -11.63 -4.35
N VAL A 99 1.03 -10.41 -4.59
CA VAL A 99 0.08 -9.77 -3.68
C VAL A 99 -1.33 -9.91 -4.17
N HIS A 100 -2.17 -10.44 -3.31
CA HIS A 100 -3.60 -10.60 -3.53
C HIS A 100 -4.36 -9.62 -2.63
N THR A 101 -5.19 -8.77 -3.22
CA THR A 101 -6.01 -7.84 -2.46
C THR A 101 -7.47 -8.03 -2.80
N LEU A 102 -8.28 -8.31 -1.79
CA LEU A 102 -9.73 -8.36 -1.90
C LEU A 102 -10.35 -7.13 -1.25
N ARG A 103 -11.18 -6.41 -1.98
CA ARG A 103 -11.94 -5.25 -1.49
C ARG A 103 -13.42 -5.50 -1.63
N VAL A 104 -14.15 -5.27 -0.56
CA VAL A 104 -15.62 -5.33 -0.55
C VAL A 104 -16.13 -4.00 0.01
N GLY A 105 -17.07 -3.39 -0.66
CA GLY A 105 -17.67 -2.12 -0.24
C GLY A 105 -19.17 -2.10 -0.47
N ALA A 106 -19.89 -1.48 0.45
CA ALA A 106 -21.31 -1.27 0.37
C ALA A 106 -21.66 0.18 0.69
N GLU A 107 -22.62 0.73 -0.04
CA GLU A 107 -23.26 2.03 0.24
C GLU A 107 -24.76 1.80 0.38
N ALA A 108 -25.37 2.35 1.43
CA ALA A 108 -26.81 2.31 1.64
C ALA A 108 -27.35 3.72 1.80
N GLN A 109 -28.38 4.06 1.03
CA GLN A 109 -29.09 5.32 1.19
C GLN A 109 -30.11 5.19 2.33
N VAL A 110 -29.91 5.96 3.41
CA VAL A 110 -30.75 5.94 4.60
C VAL A 110 -31.96 6.87 4.43
N THR A 111 -31.71 8.08 3.93
CA THR A 111 -32.72 9.06 3.60
C THR A 111 -32.34 9.84 2.35
N ARG A 112 -33.17 10.79 1.91
CA ARG A 112 -32.77 11.69 0.81
C ARG A 112 -31.52 12.47 1.17
N GLY A 113 -30.45 12.17 0.45
CA GLY A 113 -29.14 12.81 0.61
C GLY A 113 -28.23 12.19 1.68
N LEU A 114 -28.74 11.37 2.61
CA LEU A 114 -27.92 10.73 3.64
C LEU A 114 -27.60 9.29 3.24
N PHE A 115 -26.33 8.89 3.30
CA PHE A 115 -25.88 7.56 2.98
C PHE A 115 -24.85 7.04 3.99
N LEU A 116 -24.88 5.73 4.21
CA LEU A 116 -23.92 4.99 5.01
C LEU A 116 -23.04 4.18 4.08
N ASN A 117 -21.74 4.13 4.38
CA ASN A 117 -20.76 3.32 3.69
C ASN A 117 -20.11 2.34 4.66
N ALA A 118 -19.85 1.14 4.20
CA ALA A 118 -19.03 0.17 4.90
C ALA A 118 -18.06 -0.49 3.90
N GLY A 119 -16.88 -0.82 4.35
CA GLY A 119 -15.88 -1.46 3.52
C GLY A 119 -14.96 -2.36 4.30
N TYR A 120 -14.47 -3.39 3.62
CA TYR A 120 -13.46 -4.30 4.11
C TYR A 120 -12.41 -4.55 3.03
N VAL A 121 -11.15 -4.59 3.45
CA VAL A 121 -10.01 -4.91 2.59
C VAL A 121 -9.15 -5.95 3.26
N TYR A 122 -8.79 -6.97 2.51
CA TYR A 122 -7.75 -7.93 2.86
C TYR A 122 -6.62 -7.82 1.84
N GLU A 123 -5.39 -7.72 2.31
CA GLU A 123 -4.18 -7.67 1.49
C GLU A 123 -3.18 -8.70 2.02
N SER A 124 -2.73 -9.61 1.14
CA SER A 124 -1.72 -10.60 1.49
C SER A 124 -0.34 -9.95 1.64
N SER A 125 0.61 -10.68 2.22
CA SER A 125 2.00 -10.26 2.28
C SER A 125 2.64 -10.17 0.89
N PHE A 126 3.56 -9.25 0.73
CA PHE A 126 4.44 -9.13 -0.44
C PHE A 126 5.86 -9.66 -0.16
N ILE A 127 6.10 -10.12 1.05
CA ILE A 127 7.42 -10.62 1.49
C ILE A 127 7.37 -12.14 1.58
N LYS A 128 8.38 -12.79 1.02
CA LYS A 128 8.57 -14.25 1.12
C LYS A 128 8.72 -14.69 2.57
N GLU A 129 8.06 -15.78 2.93
CA GLU A 129 8.00 -16.27 4.31
C GLU A 129 9.37 -16.62 4.95
N ASN A 130 10.45 -16.65 4.18
CA ASN A 130 11.76 -17.04 4.65
C ASN A 130 12.81 -15.94 4.41
N PRO A 131 12.84 -14.88 5.24
CA PRO A 131 13.83 -13.81 5.11
C PRO A 131 15.29 -14.30 5.26
N ILE A 132 15.53 -15.46 5.88
CA ILE A 132 16.85 -16.08 6.01
C ILE A 132 17.47 -16.40 4.66
N TRP A 133 16.68 -16.73 3.64
CA TRP A 133 17.15 -17.01 2.29
C TRP A 133 17.54 -15.74 1.51
N MET A 134 17.14 -14.58 1.96
CA MET A 134 17.57 -13.30 1.40
C MET A 134 18.96 -12.88 1.86
N LEU A 135 19.50 -13.53 2.89
CA LEU A 135 20.86 -13.34 3.35
C LEU A 135 21.78 -14.26 2.52
N GLY A 136 22.25 -13.80 1.37
CA GLY A 136 23.34 -14.45 0.65
C GLY A 136 24.53 -14.63 1.60
N TYR A 137 25.16 -15.79 1.57
CA TYR A 137 26.21 -16.24 2.50
C TYR A 137 27.43 -15.28 2.59
N ASN A 138 27.50 -14.27 1.72
CA ASN A 138 28.59 -13.29 1.64
C ASN A 138 28.13 -11.83 1.56
N GLU A 139 26.87 -11.53 1.69
CA GLU A 139 26.40 -10.13 1.66
C GLU A 139 26.12 -9.65 3.07
N VAL A 140 27.02 -8.80 3.58
CA VAL A 140 26.74 -7.99 4.78
C VAL A 140 25.67 -6.97 4.42
N ARG A 141 24.43 -7.25 4.76
CA ARG A 141 23.36 -6.27 4.68
C ARG A 141 23.49 -5.29 5.84
N THR A 142 23.66 -4.03 5.50
CA THR A 142 23.58 -2.91 6.46
C THR A 142 22.15 -2.52 6.79
N ASP A 143 21.17 -3.15 6.14
CA ASP A 143 19.75 -2.86 6.31
C ASP A 143 19.20 -3.69 7.47
N MET A 144 18.98 -3.04 8.61
CA MET A 144 18.53 -3.67 9.85
C MET A 144 17.01 -3.82 9.95
N ASP A 145 16.24 -3.57 8.90
CA ASP A 145 14.79 -3.69 8.97
C ASP A 145 14.32 -5.11 8.63
N TYR A 146 14.53 -6.03 9.55
CA TYR A 146 14.03 -7.42 9.48
C TYR A 146 12.53 -7.52 9.79
N ARG A 147 11.74 -6.56 9.31
CA ARG A 147 10.30 -6.55 9.47
C ARG A 147 9.62 -7.04 8.22
N TYR A 148 8.66 -7.93 8.38
CA TYR A 148 7.76 -8.25 7.29
C TYR A 148 6.32 -8.37 7.77
N THR A 149 5.40 -7.91 6.95
CA THR A 149 3.97 -7.98 7.20
C THR A 149 3.42 -9.26 6.63
N GLN A 150 2.72 -10.07 7.43
CA GLN A 150 2.06 -11.28 6.93
C GLN A 150 0.84 -10.94 6.09
N SER A 151 -0.07 -10.19 6.66
CA SER A 151 -1.26 -9.69 5.97
C SER A 151 -1.73 -8.40 6.61
N THR A 152 -2.39 -7.58 5.82
CA THR A 152 -2.98 -6.35 6.30
C THR A 152 -4.48 -6.36 6.04
N GLN A 153 -5.26 -5.99 7.04
CA GLN A 153 -6.71 -5.93 6.92
C GLN A 153 -7.21 -4.56 7.34
N TYR A 154 -8.28 -4.12 6.68
CA TYR A 154 -8.92 -2.85 6.96
C TYR A 154 -10.43 -3.05 7.06
N ALA A 155 -11.03 -2.43 8.05
CA ALA A 155 -12.48 -2.23 8.12
C ALA A 155 -12.77 -0.75 8.15
N SER A 156 -13.80 -0.32 7.45
CA SER A 156 -14.17 1.09 7.40
C SER A 156 -15.69 1.26 7.47
N VAL A 157 -16.11 2.35 8.09
CA VAL A 157 -17.50 2.80 8.13
C VAL A 157 -17.52 4.31 7.90
N GLY A 158 -18.49 4.79 7.13
CA GLY A 158 -18.61 6.20 6.83
C GLY A 158 -20.06 6.66 6.77
N LEU A 159 -20.26 7.92 7.08
CA LEU A 159 -21.52 8.64 6.94
C LEU A 159 -21.32 9.79 5.98
N GLY A 160 -22.19 9.94 5.01
CA GLY A 160 -22.11 11.01 4.04
C GLY A 160 -23.47 11.65 3.76
N TYR A 161 -23.41 12.92 3.40
CA TYR A 161 -24.53 13.71 2.92
C TYR A 161 -24.26 14.22 1.52
N ARG A 162 -25.21 14.04 0.63
CA ARG A 162 -25.14 14.49 -0.77
C ARG A 162 -26.38 15.28 -1.13
N SER A 163 -26.18 16.51 -1.57
CA SER A 163 -27.20 17.36 -2.19
C SER A 163 -26.74 17.80 -3.59
N ASP A 164 -27.54 18.58 -4.27
CA ASP A 164 -27.22 19.11 -5.60
C ASP A 164 -25.91 19.93 -5.62
N ARG A 165 -25.60 20.62 -4.52
CA ARG A 165 -24.46 21.54 -4.42
C ARG A 165 -23.36 21.08 -3.48
N VAL A 166 -23.66 20.24 -2.50
CA VAL A 166 -22.70 19.87 -1.44
C VAL A 166 -22.63 18.36 -1.31
N VAL A 167 -21.41 17.86 -1.21
CA VAL A 167 -21.12 16.49 -0.76
C VAL A 167 -20.23 16.59 0.46
N ALA A 168 -20.69 16.10 1.60
CA ALA A 168 -19.92 16.00 2.84
C ALA A 168 -19.87 14.56 3.29
N GLN A 169 -18.70 14.07 3.70
CA GLN A 169 -18.53 12.70 4.16
C GLN A 169 -17.50 12.64 5.28
N VAL A 170 -17.78 11.81 6.30
CA VAL A 170 -16.82 11.41 7.33
C VAL A 170 -16.72 9.90 7.32
N ALA A 171 -15.51 9.39 7.35
CA ALA A 171 -15.24 7.96 7.39
C ALA A 171 -14.22 7.65 8.48
N TYR A 172 -14.44 6.55 9.17
CA TYR A 172 -13.52 5.94 10.11
C TYR A 172 -12.97 4.65 9.50
N GLN A 173 -11.67 4.44 9.58
CA GLN A 173 -10.98 3.25 9.13
C GLN A 173 -10.15 2.68 10.27
N TYR A 174 -10.29 1.41 10.50
CA TYR A 174 -9.48 0.60 11.39
C TYR A 174 -8.63 -0.36 10.55
N ARG A 175 -7.32 -0.29 10.76
CA ARG A 175 -6.34 -1.19 10.12
C ARG A 175 -5.69 -2.03 11.18
N TRP A 176 -5.57 -3.32 10.94
CA TRP A 176 -4.76 -4.23 11.75
C TRP A 176 -3.87 -5.08 10.87
N GLN A 177 -2.70 -5.36 11.37
CA GLN A 177 -1.70 -6.16 10.69
C GLN A 177 -0.83 -6.89 11.70
N THR A 178 -0.36 -8.07 11.32
CA THR A 178 0.66 -8.81 12.05
C THR A 178 1.98 -8.66 11.30
N LEU A 179 3.01 -8.23 12.03
CA LEU A 179 4.37 -8.15 11.50
C LEU A 179 5.21 -9.15 12.26
N HIS A 180 6.09 -9.83 11.56
CA HIS A 180 7.16 -10.60 12.15
C HIS A 180 8.44 -9.75 12.11
N GLN A 181 9.09 -9.61 13.25
CA GLN A 181 10.32 -8.84 13.37
C GLN A 181 11.41 -9.75 13.94
N TYR A 182 12.58 -9.74 13.32
CA TYR A 182 13.77 -10.38 13.83
C TYR A 182 14.67 -9.32 14.46
N ALA A 183 15.14 -9.56 15.69
CA ALA A 183 16.02 -8.61 16.38
C ALA A 183 17.48 -8.72 15.92
N SER A 184 17.86 -9.87 15.32
CA SER A 184 19.20 -10.09 14.77
C SER A 184 19.15 -11.19 13.69
N GLU A 185 20.18 -11.24 12.85
CA GLU A 185 20.37 -12.28 11.84
C GLU A 185 20.45 -13.72 12.40
N MET A 186 20.85 -13.83 13.65
CA MET A 186 20.99 -15.12 14.34
C MET A 186 19.69 -15.60 15.00
N GLN A 187 18.65 -14.80 14.99
CA GLN A 187 17.39 -15.17 15.63
C GLN A 187 16.56 -16.07 14.71
N LEU A 188 16.29 -17.29 15.14
CA LEU A 188 15.52 -18.27 14.39
C LEU A 188 13.99 -18.07 14.49
N LEU A 189 13.53 -17.42 15.55
CA LEU A 189 12.10 -17.17 15.77
C LEU A 189 11.78 -15.70 15.71
N PRO A 190 10.77 -15.28 14.95
CA PRO A 190 10.34 -13.90 14.90
C PRO A 190 9.67 -13.46 16.20
N ILE A 191 9.70 -12.18 16.44
CA ILE A 191 8.85 -11.50 17.42
C ILE A 191 7.59 -11.06 16.71
N ASP A 192 6.43 -11.52 17.18
CA ASP A 192 5.16 -11.11 16.63
C ASP A 192 4.77 -9.72 17.14
N VAL A 193 4.62 -8.78 16.22
CA VAL A 193 4.19 -7.41 16.49
C VAL A 193 2.81 -7.20 15.90
N HIS A 194 1.83 -6.90 16.73
CA HIS A 194 0.48 -6.55 16.31
C HIS A 194 0.36 -5.02 16.20
N ALA A 195 0.26 -4.51 14.99
CA ALA A 195 0.10 -3.09 14.74
C ALA A 195 -1.37 -2.76 14.41
N GLN A 196 -1.88 -1.72 15.05
CA GLN A 196 -3.23 -1.21 14.86
C GLN A 196 -3.17 0.28 14.52
N THR A 197 -3.99 0.70 13.58
CA THR A 197 -4.05 2.10 13.15
C THR A 197 -5.50 2.54 13.01
N HIS A 198 -5.80 3.67 13.61
CA HIS A 198 -7.11 4.33 13.51
C HIS A 198 -6.97 5.57 12.63
N ARG A 199 -7.84 5.73 11.64
CA ARG A 199 -7.82 6.86 10.73
C ARG A 199 -9.23 7.43 10.59
N ILE A 200 -9.34 8.75 10.71
CA ILE A 200 -10.56 9.50 10.42
C ILE A 200 -10.28 10.36 9.20
N VAL A 201 -11.17 10.31 8.22
CA VAL A 201 -11.10 11.10 7.00
C VAL A 201 -12.40 11.87 6.84
N ALA A 202 -12.30 13.17 6.62
CA ALA A 202 -13.43 14.03 6.29
C ALA A 202 -13.24 14.61 4.88
N THR A 203 -14.30 14.62 4.09
CA THR A 203 -14.32 15.17 2.73
C THR A 203 -15.46 16.15 2.61
N LEU A 204 -15.17 17.31 2.05
CA LEU A 204 -16.17 18.31 1.69
C LEU A 204 -15.94 18.73 0.23
N ALA A 205 -16.97 18.60 -0.60
CA ALA A 205 -16.93 19.04 -1.98
C ALA A 205 -18.12 19.95 -2.28
N TRP A 206 -17.86 21.04 -3.02
CA TRP A 206 -18.86 22.00 -3.44
C TRP A 206 -18.96 22.04 -4.95
N ARG A 207 -20.18 22.03 -5.49
CA ARG A 207 -20.44 22.19 -6.92
C ARG A 207 -20.97 23.59 -7.17
N PHE A 208 -20.36 24.29 -8.09
CA PHE A 208 -20.77 25.61 -8.57
C PHE A 208 -21.82 25.50 -9.66
#